data_010d977a4993fd3890b6b991bc85ec4e
#
_entry.id   010d977a4993fd3890b6b991bc85ec4e
#
_cell.length_a   1.000
_cell.length_b   1.000
_cell.length_c   1.000
_cell.angle_alpha   90.00
_cell.angle_beta   90.00
_cell.angle_gamma   90.00
#
_symmetry.space_group_name_H-M   'P 1'
#
loop_
_entity.id
_entity.type
_entity.pdbx_description
1 polymer ?
#
loop_
_entity_poly.entity_id
_entity_poly.type
_entity_poly.pdbx_seq_one_letter_code
_entity_poly.pdbx_strand_id
1 'polypeptide(L)'
;MWTTNQQTAIDAPVADNLVSAAAGSGKTAVMVERIVRRVVSGEVNIDKLLIVTYTNAAASELKSRLMQEIMQKLDEDGDSHNLNKQLMLINTASICTIHSFCLDILRNNFHKIGLDPGFKIADTGETELAKREIVGKIFDKYYEDGDSVFLSLVDCYTTKNDKALADAVLA
;
A
#
# COMPACT_ATOMS: atom_id res chain seq x y z
N MET A 1 30.49 -2.19 7.09
CA MET A 1 30.77 -0.89 7.74
C MET A 1 29.87 0.15 7.08
N TRP A 2 29.13 0.96 7.85
CA TRP A 2 28.24 1.99 7.35
C TRP A 2 29.02 3.26 6.98
N THR A 3 28.62 3.97 5.92
CA THR A 3 29.16 5.30 5.60
C THR A 3 28.63 6.32 6.62
N THR A 4 29.26 7.48 6.73
CA THR A 4 28.83 8.56 7.65
C THR A 4 27.37 8.95 7.42
N ASN A 5 26.93 9.11 6.17
CA ASN A 5 25.54 9.45 5.84
C ASN A 5 24.56 8.34 6.20
N GLN A 6 24.93 7.08 5.98
CA GLN A 6 24.11 5.93 6.37
C GLN A 6 24.00 5.86 7.90
N GLN A 7 25.11 6.04 8.61
CA GLN A 7 25.11 6.07 10.08
C GLN A 7 24.21 7.20 10.62
N THR A 8 24.30 8.39 10.06
CA THR A 8 23.42 9.52 10.42
C THR A 8 21.94 9.17 10.23
N ALA A 9 21.59 8.47 9.15
CA ALA A 9 20.20 8.06 8.90
C ALA A 9 19.74 6.96 9.88
N ILE A 10 20.64 6.05 10.26
CA ILE A 10 20.35 4.98 11.24
C ILE A 10 20.08 5.60 12.62
N ASP A 11 20.93 6.53 13.05
CA ASP A 11 20.92 7.13 14.39
C ASP A 11 19.97 8.34 14.51
N ALA A 12 19.34 8.76 13.41
CA ALA A 12 18.43 9.91 13.43
C ALA A 12 17.34 9.78 14.50
N PRO A 13 17.00 10.85 15.23
CA PRO A 13 16.01 10.81 16.31
C PRO A 13 14.61 10.45 15.80
N VAL A 14 13.68 10.19 16.75
CA VAL A 14 12.24 10.02 16.42
C VAL A 14 11.68 11.38 16.03
N ALA A 15 11.64 11.65 14.74
CA ALA A 15 11.11 12.86 14.13
C ALA A 15 10.75 12.55 12.68
N ASP A 16 10.21 13.51 11.96
CA ASP A 16 10.02 13.43 10.52
C ASP A 16 11.39 13.47 9.83
N ASN A 17 11.82 12.30 9.35
CA ASN A 17 13.11 12.14 8.67
C ASN A 17 12.90 11.81 7.21
N LEU A 18 13.42 12.63 6.30
CA LEU A 18 13.45 12.38 4.87
C LEU A 18 14.86 11.91 4.46
N VAL A 19 14.96 10.69 3.95
CA VAL A 19 16.21 10.10 3.46
C VAL A 19 16.16 10.01 1.94
N SER A 20 16.91 10.89 1.26
CA SER A 20 17.10 10.84 -0.19
C SER A 20 18.35 10.02 -0.53
N ALA A 21 18.21 9.05 -1.43
CA ALA A 21 19.30 8.17 -1.80
C ALA A 21 19.06 7.54 -3.19
N ALA A 22 20.14 7.40 -3.97
CA ALA A 22 20.10 6.77 -5.30
C ALA A 22 19.78 5.27 -5.24
N ALA A 23 19.43 4.67 -6.38
CA ALA A 23 19.28 3.23 -6.48
C ALA A 23 20.60 2.53 -6.09
N GLY A 24 20.53 1.41 -5.38
CA GLY A 24 21.73 0.67 -4.94
C GLY A 24 22.49 1.27 -3.75
N SER A 25 22.09 2.42 -3.21
CA SER A 25 22.77 3.08 -2.08
C SER A 25 22.57 2.40 -0.70
N GLY A 26 21.86 1.29 -0.65
CA GLY A 26 21.62 0.56 0.59
C GLY A 26 20.44 1.06 1.43
N LYS A 27 19.47 1.80 0.85
CA LYS A 27 18.28 2.32 1.58
C LYS A 27 17.58 1.28 2.45
N THR A 28 17.30 0.11 1.89
CA THR A 28 16.63 -0.98 2.60
C THR A 28 17.49 -1.49 3.76
N ALA A 29 18.81 -1.64 3.56
CA ALA A 29 19.71 -2.09 4.60
C ALA A 29 19.79 -1.07 5.77
N VAL A 30 19.87 0.22 5.46
CA VAL A 30 19.83 1.31 6.47
C VAL A 30 18.52 1.29 7.25
N MET A 31 17.39 1.08 6.57
CA MET A 31 16.07 1.00 7.21
C MET A 31 15.97 -0.22 8.12
N VAL A 32 16.40 -1.39 7.66
CA VAL A 32 16.42 -2.62 8.46
C VAL A 32 17.27 -2.42 9.71
N GLU A 33 18.51 -1.94 9.57
CA GLU A 33 19.41 -1.68 10.68
C GLU A 33 18.81 -0.71 11.71
N ARG A 34 18.20 0.39 11.23
CA ARG A 34 17.52 1.36 12.11
C ARG A 34 16.39 0.73 12.92
N ILE A 35 15.56 -0.09 12.28
CA ILE A 35 14.45 -0.78 12.94
C ILE A 35 15.00 -1.79 13.95
N VAL A 36 15.95 -2.61 13.54
CA VAL A 36 16.55 -3.65 14.41
C VAL A 36 17.16 -3.02 15.66
N ARG A 37 17.96 -1.94 15.54
CA ARG A 37 18.54 -1.26 16.72
C ARG A 37 17.48 -0.82 17.71
N ARG A 38 16.38 -0.22 17.26
CA ARG A 38 15.30 0.26 18.13
C ARG A 38 14.51 -0.87 18.79
N VAL A 39 14.34 -1.97 18.06
CA VAL A 39 13.65 -3.15 18.57
C VAL A 39 14.53 -3.88 19.59
N VAL A 40 15.82 -4.03 19.30
CA VAL A 40 16.80 -4.67 20.19
C VAL A 40 17.00 -3.85 21.49
N SER A 41 17.07 -2.53 21.37
CA SER A 41 17.19 -1.65 22.54
C SER A 41 15.91 -1.62 23.42
N GLY A 42 14.79 -2.18 22.94
CA GLY A 42 13.52 -2.15 23.64
C GLY A 42 12.78 -0.81 23.55
N GLU A 43 13.26 0.13 22.72
CA GLU A 43 12.62 1.45 22.51
C GLU A 43 11.21 1.28 21.92
N VAL A 44 11.03 0.29 21.04
CA VAL A 44 9.75 0.01 20.39
C VAL A 44 9.59 -1.49 20.13
N ASN A 45 8.37 -2.00 20.23
CA ASN A 45 8.06 -3.35 19.74
C ASN A 45 7.75 -3.31 18.24
N ILE A 46 8.13 -4.37 17.52
CA ILE A 46 7.97 -4.43 16.06
C ILE A 46 6.49 -4.37 15.60
N ASP A 47 5.56 -4.85 16.43
CA ASP A 47 4.10 -4.79 16.18
C ASP A 47 3.52 -3.37 16.30
N LYS A 48 4.28 -2.41 16.85
CA LYS A 48 3.91 -0.99 16.95
C LYS A 48 4.43 -0.15 15.79
N LEU A 49 5.15 -0.76 14.86
CA LEU A 49 5.67 -0.11 13.68
C LEU A 49 4.75 -0.37 12.49
N LEU A 50 4.50 0.68 11.70
CA LEU A 50 3.94 0.57 10.37
C LEU A 50 5.06 0.75 9.35
N ILE A 51 5.31 -0.28 8.56
CA ILE A 51 6.34 -0.29 7.53
C ILE A 51 5.68 -0.52 6.19
N VAL A 52 5.74 0.49 5.32
CA VAL A 52 5.02 0.47 4.04
C VAL A 52 6.01 0.36 2.88
N THR A 53 5.69 -0.50 1.92
CA THR A 53 6.44 -0.69 0.68
C THR A 53 5.51 -0.54 -0.53
N TYR A 54 6.10 -0.47 -1.74
CA TYR A 54 5.32 -0.37 -2.98
C TYR A 54 4.77 -1.72 -3.46
N THR A 55 5.44 -2.84 -3.14
CA THR A 55 5.05 -4.17 -3.61
C THR A 55 4.97 -5.17 -2.48
N ASN A 56 4.11 -6.18 -2.62
CA ASN A 56 4.01 -7.27 -1.65
C ASN A 56 5.32 -8.09 -1.57
N ALA A 57 6.02 -8.24 -2.69
CA ALA A 57 7.32 -8.91 -2.71
C ALA A 57 8.35 -8.16 -1.84
N ALA A 58 8.43 -6.82 -1.96
CA ALA A 58 9.32 -6.01 -1.13
C ALA A 58 8.93 -6.05 0.37
N ALA A 59 7.64 -6.09 0.69
CA ALA A 59 7.18 -6.24 2.06
C ALA A 59 7.59 -7.59 2.66
N SER A 60 7.42 -8.68 1.91
CA SER A 60 7.82 -10.03 2.33
C SER A 60 9.33 -10.15 2.50
N GLU A 61 10.11 -9.61 1.56
CA GLU A 61 11.57 -9.57 1.64
C GLU A 61 12.04 -8.80 2.87
N LEU A 62 11.45 -7.62 3.12
CA LEU A 62 11.78 -6.80 4.28
C LEU A 62 11.47 -7.52 5.59
N LYS A 63 10.32 -8.19 5.68
CA LYS A 63 9.95 -9.01 6.84
C LYS A 63 10.96 -10.13 7.09
N SER A 64 11.38 -10.83 6.04
CA SER A 64 12.37 -11.90 6.13
C SER A 64 13.74 -11.37 6.61
N ARG A 65 14.18 -10.22 6.09
CA ARG A 65 15.44 -9.60 6.51
C ARG A 65 15.40 -9.17 7.98
N LEU A 66 14.30 -8.54 8.42
CA LEU A 66 14.13 -8.16 9.83
C LEU A 66 14.16 -9.38 10.74
N MET A 67 13.52 -10.47 10.36
CA MET A 67 13.53 -11.72 11.11
C MET A 67 14.95 -12.29 11.22
N GLN A 68 15.70 -12.33 10.11
CA GLN A 68 17.09 -12.82 10.08
C GLN A 68 18.00 -11.99 10.99
N GLU A 69 17.91 -10.66 10.91
CA GLU A 69 18.74 -9.77 11.74
C GLU A 69 18.41 -9.90 13.24
N ILE A 70 17.13 -10.06 13.59
CA ILE A 70 16.73 -10.27 15.00
C ILE A 70 17.22 -11.65 15.49
N MET A 71 17.13 -12.71 14.66
CA MET A 71 17.66 -14.04 14.98
C MET A 71 19.18 -13.97 15.19
N GLN A 72 19.92 -13.31 14.30
CA GLN A 72 21.36 -13.16 14.45
C GLN A 72 21.71 -12.44 15.77
N LYS A 73 20.99 -11.40 16.14
CA LYS A 73 21.19 -10.72 17.41
C LYS A 73 20.85 -11.58 18.62
N LEU A 74 19.85 -12.43 18.51
CA LEU A 74 19.53 -13.40 19.55
C LEU A 74 20.66 -14.43 19.74
N ASP A 75 21.27 -14.90 18.65
CA ASP A 75 22.40 -15.84 18.69
C ASP A 75 23.65 -15.18 19.30
N GLU A 76 23.87 -13.87 19.05
CA GLU A 76 24.99 -13.11 19.60
C GLU A 76 24.82 -12.81 21.12
N ASP A 77 23.60 -12.43 21.55
CA ASP A 77 23.30 -11.98 22.92
C ASP A 77 22.91 -13.13 23.88
N GLY A 78 22.71 -14.33 23.34
CA GLY A 78 22.16 -15.47 24.09
C GLY A 78 20.64 -15.37 24.25
N ASP A 79 20.07 -15.98 25.28
CA ASP A 79 18.60 -16.07 25.49
C ASP A 79 18.00 -14.73 25.95
N SER A 80 17.86 -13.78 25.03
CA SER A 80 17.20 -12.51 25.27
C SER A 80 15.68 -12.66 25.20
N HIS A 81 15.00 -12.52 26.34
CA HIS A 81 13.54 -12.54 26.41
C HIS A 81 12.89 -11.48 25.47
N ASN A 82 13.50 -10.29 25.34
CA ASN A 82 13.00 -9.26 24.42
C ASN A 82 13.06 -9.74 22.97
N LEU A 83 14.19 -10.27 22.52
CA LEU A 83 14.36 -10.70 21.12
C LEU A 83 13.44 -11.87 20.77
N ASN A 84 13.28 -12.84 21.67
CA ASN A 84 12.30 -13.92 21.52
C ASN A 84 10.87 -13.38 21.35
N LYS A 85 10.49 -12.41 22.18
CA LYS A 85 9.20 -11.71 22.05
C LYS A 85 9.05 -11.03 20.69
N GLN A 86 10.09 -10.32 20.20
CA GLN A 86 10.03 -9.63 18.90
C GLN A 86 9.87 -10.61 17.73
N LEU A 87 10.51 -11.77 17.78
CA LEU A 87 10.33 -12.84 16.77
C LEU A 87 8.89 -13.37 16.72
N MET A 88 8.20 -13.44 17.84
CA MET A 88 6.77 -13.77 17.86
C MET A 88 5.92 -12.63 17.28
N LEU A 89 6.21 -11.40 17.66
CA LEU A 89 5.45 -10.21 17.25
C LEU A 89 5.61 -9.85 15.77
N ILE A 90 6.69 -10.26 15.09
CA ILE A 90 6.94 -9.91 13.69
C ILE A 90 5.84 -10.44 12.75
N ASN A 91 5.14 -11.50 13.14
CA ASN A 91 4.03 -12.04 12.36
C ASN A 91 2.78 -11.17 12.40
N THR A 92 2.61 -10.38 13.45
CA THR A 92 1.52 -9.43 13.63
C THR A 92 1.91 -8.00 13.27
N ALA A 93 3.19 -7.76 12.93
CA ALA A 93 3.69 -6.46 12.55
C ALA A 93 3.10 -5.99 11.21
N SER A 94 2.76 -4.71 11.11
CA SER A 94 2.22 -4.09 9.90
C SER A 94 3.32 -3.79 8.89
N ILE A 95 3.81 -4.83 8.20
CA ILE A 95 4.80 -4.75 7.12
C ILE A 95 4.09 -5.10 5.82
N CYS A 96 3.64 -4.10 5.06
CA CYS A 96 2.71 -4.32 3.96
C CYS A 96 2.77 -3.19 2.92
N THR A 97 1.95 -3.29 1.86
CA THR A 97 1.73 -2.17 0.95
C THR A 97 0.71 -1.19 1.54
N ILE A 98 0.73 0.07 1.07
CA ILE A 98 -0.27 1.07 1.51
C ILE A 98 -1.71 0.58 1.24
N HIS A 99 -1.94 -0.10 0.12
CA HIS A 99 -3.25 -0.64 -0.23
C HIS A 99 -3.69 -1.73 0.76
N SER A 100 -2.79 -2.65 1.12
CA SER A 100 -3.08 -3.69 2.12
C SER A 100 -3.38 -3.07 3.49
N PHE A 101 -2.60 -2.08 3.90
CA PHE A 101 -2.83 -1.35 5.15
C PHE A 101 -4.21 -0.67 5.17
N CYS A 102 -4.56 0.05 4.10
CA CYS A 102 -5.87 0.70 3.99
C CYS A 102 -7.01 -0.34 4.04
N LEU A 103 -6.84 -1.47 3.34
CA LEU A 103 -7.82 -2.55 3.34
C LEU A 103 -8.02 -3.15 4.75
N ASP A 104 -6.94 -3.35 5.50
CA ASP A 104 -7.02 -3.85 6.86
C ASP A 104 -7.72 -2.85 7.80
N ILE A 105 -7.47 -1.56 7.65
CA ILE A 105 -8.22 -0.51 8.37
C ILE A 105 -9.71 -0.59 8.04
N LEU A 106 -10.07 -0.69 6.77
CA LEU A 106 -11.47 -0.79 6.33
C LEU A 106 -12.13 -2.04 6.90
N ARG A 107 -11.48 -3.20 6.82
CA ARG A 107 -11.99 -4.46 7.35
C ARG A 107 -12.20 -4.45 8.88
N ASN A 108 -11.34 -3.75 9.60
CA ASN A 108 -11.47 -3.64 11.06
C ASN A 108 -12.49 -2.57 11.50
N ASN A 109 -12.91 -1.67 10.58
CA ASN A 109 -13.80 -0.55 10.90
C ASN A 109 -15.01 -0.46 9.95
N PHE A 110 -15.35 -1.51 9.20
CA PHE A 110 -16.43 -1.50 8.20
C PHE A 110 -17.75 -0.98 8.75
N HIS A 111 -18.07 -1.31 10.01
CA HIS A 111 -19.29 -0.88 10.69
C HIS A 111 -19.38 0.63 10.90
N LYS A 112 -18.24 1.35 11.01
CA LYS A 112 -18.21 2.81 11.22
C LYS A 112 -18.53 3.60 9.96
N ILE A 113 -18.32 3.00 8.80
CA ILE A 113 -18.47 3.63 7.49
C ILE A 113 -19.60 3.03 6.65
N GLY A 114 -20.42 2.15 7.27
CA GLY A 114 -21.57 1.54 6.61
C GLY A 114 -21.23 0.59 5.47
N LEU A 115 -20.04 0.00 5.45
CA LEU A 115 -19.68 -1.02 4.47
C LEU A 115 -20.24 -2.38 4.90
N ASP A 116 -20.62 -3.18 3.88
CA ASP A 116 -20.94 -4.59 4.09
C ASP A 116 -19.70 -5.35 4.59
N PRO A 117 -19.78 -6.19 5.61
CA PRO A 117 -18.64 -6.98 6.10
C PRO A 117 -18.03 -7.91 5.03
N GLY A 118 -18.82 -8.31 4.04
CA GLY A 118 -18.40 -9.14 2.92
C GLY A 118 -17.86 -8.36 1.72
N PHE A 119 -17.61 -7.05 1.84
CA PHE A 119 -17.12 -6.24 0.73
C PHE A 119 -15.82 -6.81 0.13
N LYS A 120 -15.69 -6.67 -1.18
CA LYS A 120 -14.52 -7.07 -1.95
C LYS A 120 -13.99 -5.88 -2.74
N ILE A 121 -12.71 -5.92 -3.03
CA ILE A 121 -12.13 -5.04 -4.04
C ILE A 121 -12.55 -5.62 -5.40
N ALA A 122 -13.23 -4.79 -6.21
CA ALA A 122 -13.63 -5.18 -7.55
C ALA A 122 -12.39 -5.48 -8.41
N ASP A 123 -12.47 -6.53 -9.19
CA ASP A 123 -11.44 -6.82 -10.19
C ASP A 123 -11.58 -5.89 -11.42
N THR A 124 -10.61 -5.98 -12.33
CA THR A 124 -10.60 -5.14 -13.53
C THR A 124 -11.84 -5.36 -14.39
N GLY A 125 -12.31 -6.61 -14.52
CA GLY A 125 -13.49 -6.94 -15.34
C GLY A 125 -14.77 -6.38 -14.73
N GLU A 126 -14.96 -6.53 -13.41
CA GLU A 126 -16.09 -5.97 -12.67
C GLU A 126 -16.11 -4.45 -12.77
N THR A 127 -14.93 -3.82 -12.64
CA THR A 127 -14.78 -2.37 -12.74
C THR A 127 -15.14 -1.85 -14.13
N GLU A 128 -14.69 -2.51 -15.19
CA GLU A 128 -15.01 -2.14 -16.58
C GLU A 128 -16.51 -2.34 -16.90
N LEU A 129 -17.13 -3.38 -16.40
CA LEU A 129 -18.56 -3.58 -16.51
C LEU A 129 -19.35 -2.46 -15.82
N ALA A 130 -18.98 -2.13 -14.59
CA ALA A 130 -19.63 -1.06 -13.85
C ALA A 130 -19.48 0.31 -14.53
N LYS A 131 -18.30 0.62 -15.07
CA LYS A 131 -18.07 1.84 -15.85
C LYS A 131 -18.96 1.91 -17.08
N ARG A 132 -19.05 0.82 -17.86
CA ARG A 132 -19.92 0.75 -19.06
C ARG A 132 -21.38 0.94 -18.71
N GLU A 133 -21.84 0.33 -17.63
CA GLU A 133 -23.22 0.50 -17.16
C GLU A 133 -23.51 1.95 -16.76
N ILE A 134 -22.57 2.60 -16.06
CA ILE A 134 -22.70 4.00 -15.66
C ILE A 134 -22.73 4.91 -16.89
N VAL A 135 -21.84 4.71 -17.87
CA VAL A 135 -21.81 5.49 -19.10
C VAL A 135 -23.14 5.31 -19.86
N GLY A 136 -23.65 4.09 -19.96
CA GLY A 136 -24.97 3.82 -20.55
C GLY A 136 -26.08 4.62 -19.87
N LYS A 137 -26.20 4.56 -18.55
CA LYS A 137 -27.18 5.32 -17.77
C LYS A 137 -27.05 6.84 -17.97
N ILE A 138 -25.83 7.35 -18.08
CA ILE A 138 -25.58 8.77 -18.35
C ILE A 138 -26.07 9.13 -19.77
N PHE A 139 -25.78 8.31 -20.76
CA PHE A 139 -26.20 8.53 -22.14
C PHE A 139 -27.74 8.50 -22.25
N ASP A 140 -28.38 7.48 -21.66
CA ASP A 140 -29.84 7.36 -21.63
C ASP A 140 -30.48 8.64 -21.07
N LYS A 141 -29.95 9.17 -19.96
CA LYS A 141 -30.43 10.42 -19.37
C LYS A 141 -30.30 11.60 -20.33
N TYR A 142 -29.16 11.78 -20.99
CA TYR A 142 -28.95 12.88 -21.94
C TYR A 142 -29.82 12.74 -23.18
N TYR A 143 -30.13 11.51 -23.61
CA TYR A 143 -31.11 11.26 -24.69
C TYR A 143 -32.53 11.64 -24.23
N GLU A 144 -32.94 11.24 -23.03
CA GLU A 144 -34.26 11.60 -22.46
C GLU A 144 -34.43 13.12 -22.29
N ASP A 145 -33.38 13.81 -21.83
CA ASP A 145 -33.38 15.26 -21.65
C ASP A 145 -33.33 16.02 -22.99
N GLY A 146 -33.04 15.35 -24.09
CA GLY A 146 -32.91 15.96 -25.42
C GLY A 146 -31.78 16.99 -25.51
N ASP A 147 -30.67 16.79 -24.77
CA ASP A 147 -29.55 17.74 -24.75
C ASP A 147 -28.90 17.92 -26.12
N SER A 148 -29.04 19.11 -26.67
CA SER A 148 -28.59 19.41 -28.05
C SER A 148 -27.08 19.33 -28.24
N VAL A 149 -26.29 19.58 -27.16
CA VAL A 149 -24.85 19.51 -27.21
C VAL A 149 -24.40 18.05 -27.23
N PHE A 150 -25.03 17.21 -26.39
CA PHE A 150 -24.80 15.79 -26.38
C PHE A 150 -25.18 15.14 -27.71
N LEU A 151 -26.35 15.46 -28.26
CA LEU A 151 -26.78 14.94 -29.57
C LEU A 151 -25.80 15.32 -30.67
N SER A 152 -25.34 16.56 -30.71
CA SER A 152 -24.32 17.01 -31.67
C SER A 152 -22.99 16.26 -31.49
N LEU A 153 -22.59 15.97 -30.24
CA LEU A 153 -21.40 15.19 -29.95
C LEU A 153 -21.53 13.74 -30.46
N VAL A 154 -22.68 13.13 -30.22
CA VAL A 154 -22.99 11.77 -30.73
C VAL A 154 -22.89 11.75 -32.25
N ASP A 155 -23.50 12.71 -32.93
CA ASP A 155 -23.46 12.81 -34.41
C ASP A 155 -22.03 12.96 -34.95
N CYS A 156 -21.12 13.63 -34.20
CA CYS A 156 -19.72 13.74 -34.57
C CYS A 156 -18.94 12.43 -34.45
N TYR A 157 -19.30 11.58 -33.48
CA TYR A 157 -18.55 10.36 -33.19
C TYR A 157 -19.10 9.12 -33.90
N THR A 158 -20.37 9.12 -34.28
CA THR A 158 -21.03 7.88 -34.74
C THR A 158 -21.98 8.09 -35.93
N THR A 159 -21.97 7.12 -36.85
CA THR A 159 -22.94 7.02 -37.93
C THR A 159 -24.04 5.99 -37.69
N LYS A 160 -23.88 5.11 -36.68
CA LYS A 160 -24.83 3.98 -36.46
C LYS A 160 -25.18 3.68 -35.00
N ASN A 161 -24.25 3.96 -34.07
CA ASN A 161 -24.47 3.74 -32.63
C ASN A 161 -23.49 4.57 -31.83
N ASP A 162 -23.76 4.81 -30.55
CA ASP A 162 -22.98 5.60 -29.61
C ASP A 162 -21.81 4.83 -28.95
N LYS A 163 -21.57 3.61 -29.39
CA LYS A 163 -20.51 2.76 -28.81
C LYS A 163 -19.12 3.39 -28.95
N ALA A 164 -18.82 4.03 -30.08
CA ALA A 164 -17.52 4.67 -30.29
C ALA A 164 -17.31 5.84 -29.33
N LEU A 165 -18.37 6.61 -29.04
CA LEU A 165 -18.34 7.67 -28.04
C LEU A 165 -18.18 7.09 -26.63
N ALA A 166 -18.91 6.02 -26.29
CA ALA A 166 -18.77 5.34 -25.00
C ALA A 166 -17.36 4.80 -24.79
N ASP A 167 -16.77 4.17 -25.79
CA ASP A 167 -15.39 3.67 -25.73
C ASP A 167 -14.37 4.83 -25.60
N ALA A 168 -14.60 5.98 -26.23
CA ALA A 168 -13.77 7.17 -26.08
C ALA A 168 -13.86 7.81 -24.69
N VAL A 169 -15.03 7.75 -24.06
CA VAL A 169 -15.25 8.23 -22.68
C VAL A 169 -14.55 7.32 -21.65
N LEU A 170 -14.46 6.03 -21.97
CA LEU A 170 -13.86 5.02 -21.07
C LEU A 170 -12.34 4.89 -21.20
N ALA A 171 -11.73 5.42 -22.28
CA ALA A 171 -10.29 5.34 -22.56
C ALA A 171 -9.48 6.29 -21.69
#